data_a7cd67ffeb694ac80b307a01a4518148
#
_entry.id   a7cd67ffeb694ac80b307a01a4518148
#
_cell.length_a   1.000
_cell.length_b   1.000
_cell.length_c   1.000
_cell.angle_alpha   90.00
_cell.angle_beta   90.00
_cell.angle_gamma   90.00
#
_symmetry.space_group_name_H-M   'P 1'
#
loop_
_entity.id
_entity.type
_entity.pdbx_description
1 polymer ?
#
loop_
_entity_poly.entity_id
_entity_poly.type
_entity_poly.pdbx_seq_one_letter_code
_entity_poly.pdbx_strand_id
1 'polypeptide(L)'
;MNKYELIQDTFHMLQREISPDTGIRLNMPCEEAEEMASLLLEYGLPALRTTRLLSIYIAIKLALLRHSECDNALNGEKLTRSVLDGDYLYSFYVQLCLQWNEHDLLVRLAPVIKQIQIRRIEGASYDDALLRCWELFLEMEEGHVRKSCAI
;
A
#
# COMPACT_ATOMS: atom_id res chain seq x y z
N MET A 1 19.79 6.97 -3.04
CA MET A 1 18.43 7.45 -2.66
C MET A 1 18.19 7.14 -1.20
N ASN A 2 17.85 8.13 -0.40
CA ASN A 2 17.46 7.91 1.00
C ASN A 2 15.93 7.71 1.10
N LYS A 3 15.47 7.30 2.29
CA LYS A 3 14.04 7.00 2.48
C LYS A 3 13.13 8.21 2.29
N TYR A 4 13.59 9.40 2.60
CA TYR A 4 12.77 10.62 2.45
C TYR A 4 12.60 11.00 0.98
N GLU A 5 13.66 10.89 0.18
CA GLU A 5 13.57 11.08 -1.27
C GLU A 5 12.65 10.04 -1.90
N LEU A 6 12.76 8.79 -1.48
CA LEU A 6 11.90 7.72 -1.96
C LEU A 6 10.43 8.03 -1.65
N ILE A 7 10.13 8.45 -0.43
CA ILE A 7 8.76 8.79 -0.02
C ILE A 7 8.22 9.96 -0.85
N GLN A 8 9.00 11.01 -1.04
CA GLN A 8 8.58 12.16 -1.83
C GLN A 8 8.32 11.80 -3.29
N ASP A 9 9.24 11.06 -3.90
CA ASP A 9 9.09 10.61 -5.30
C ASP A 9 7.84 9.73 -5.45
N THR A 10 7.59 8.89 -4.46
CA THR A 10 6.43 8.01 -4.45
C THR A 10 5.12 8.80 -4.38
N PHE A 11 5.04 9.79 -3.49
CA PHE A 11 3.85 10.64 -3.40
C PHE A 11 3.60 11.41 -4.69
N HIS A 12 4.65 11.92 -5.32
CA HIS A 12 4.51 12.60 -6.62
C HIS A 12 4.01 11.65 -7.70
N MET A 13 4.57 10.45 -7.79
CA MET A 13 4.13 9.43 -8.75
C MET A 13 2.68 9.06 -8.53
N LEU A 14 2.33 8.78 -7.28
CA LEU A 14 1.00 8.33 -6.91
C LEU A 14 -0.05 9.41 -7.18
N GLN A 15 0.25 10.66 -6.87
CA GLN A 15 -0.66 11.78 -7.12
C GLN A 15 -0.94 11.97 -8.62
N ARG A 16 0.04 11.70 -9.47
CA ARG A 16 -0.15 11.74 -10.94
C ARG A 16 -1.01 10.59 -11.45
N GLU A 17 -0.95 9.43 -10.81
CA GLU A 17 -1.72 8.25 -11.22
C GLU A 17 -3.19 8.32 -10.74
N ILE A 18 -3.46 9.02 -9.65
CA ILE A 18 -4.83 9.20 -9.15
C ILE A 18 -5.58 10.15 -10.07
N SER A 19 -6.80 9.75 -10.46
CA SER A 19 -7.65 10.60 -11.28
C SER A 19 -7.96 11.92 -10.56
N PRO A 20 -7.74 13.09 -11.21
CA PRO A 20 -8.04 14.38 -10.60
C PRO A 20 -9.53 14.58 -10.30
N ASP A 21 -10.40 13.85 -11.01
CA ASP A 21 -11.85 13.92 -10.81
C ASP A 21 -12.28 13.42 -9.43
N THR A 22 -11.46 12.58 -8.78
CA THR A 22 -11.76 12.08 -7.44
C THR A 22 -11.63 13.14 -6.36
N GLY A 23 -10.79 14.16 -6.59
CA GLY A 23 -10.44 15.14 -5.57
C GLY A 23 -9.64 14.57 -4.41
N ILE A 24 -9.15 13.32 -4.52
CA ILE A 24 -8.38 12.68 -3.46
C ILE A 24 -7.00 13.33 -3.38
N ARG A 25 -6.66 13.79 -2.18
CA ARG A 25 -5.32 14.27 -1.86
C ARG A 25 -4.61 13.26 -0.98
N LEU A 26 -3.34 13.02 -1.31
CA LEU A 26 -2.50 12.13 -0.51
C LEU A 26 -2.11 12.86 0.77
N ASN A 27 -2.80 12.53 1.83
CA ASN A 27 -2.62 13.14 3.14
C ASN A 27 -2.40 12.03 4.18
N MET A 28 -1.17 11.59 4.29
CA MET A 28 -0.77 10.54 5.21
C MET A 28 0.51 10.99 5.94
N PRO A 29 0.63 10.76 7.25
CA PRO A 29 1.88 11.02 7.96
C PRO A 29 3.04 10.26 7.33
N CYS A 30 4.16 10.93 7.08
CA CYS A 30 5.36 10.33 6.50
C CYS A 30 5.84 9.11 7.30
N GLU A 31 5.64 9.15 8.62
CA GLU A 31 6.04 8.09 9.54
C GLU A 31 5.48 6.73 9.19
N GLU A 32 4.23 6.68 8.70
CA GLU A 32 3.61 5.41 8.31
C GLU A 32 4.25 4.79 7.07
N ALA A 33 4.87 5.59 6.23
CA ALA A 33 5.58 5.12 5.05
C ALA A 33 7.05 4.81 5.31
N GLU A 34 7.63 5.33 6.40
CA GLU A 34 9.06 5.21 6.65
C GLU A 34 9.54 3.78 6.86
N GLU A 35 8.81 2.98 7.63
CA GLU A 35 9.17 1.58 7.85
C GLU A 35 9.23 0.79 6.55
N MET A 36 8.20 0.96 5.73
CA MET A 36 8.14 0.28 4.44
C MET A 36 9.22 0.79 3.48
N ALA A 37 9.47 2.10 3.45
CA ALA A 37 10.53 2.67 2.63
C ALA A 37 11.89 2.12 3.04
N SER A 38 12.18 2.05 4.34
CA SER A 38 13.42 1.47 4.86
C SER A 38 13.56 0.00 4.50
N LEU A 39 12.49 -0.76 4.62
CA LEU A 39 12.46 -2.17 4.26
C LEU A 39 12.79 -2.37 2.78
N LEU A 40 12.15 -1.62 1.89
CA LEU A 40 12.39 -1.72 0.46
C LEU A 40 13.83 -1.37 0.07
N LEU A 41 14.41 -0.36 0.71
CA LEU A 41 15.78 0.06 0.44
C LEU A 41 16.80 -1.00 0.84
N GLU A 42 16.52 -1.83 1.84
CA GLU A 42 17.38 -2.93 2.26
C GLU A 42 17.56 -3.99 1.17
N TYR A 43 16.55 -4.18 0.31
CA TYR A 43 16.59 -5.21 -0.72
C TYR A 43 17.31 -4.81 -2.01
N GLY A 44 17.67 -3.53 -2.15
CA GLY A 44 18.45 -3.06 -3.30
C GLY A 44 17.77 -3.25 -4.65
N LEU A 45 16.45 -3.17 -4.69
CA LEU A 45 15.68 -3.31 -5.93
C LEU A 45 15.93 -2.12 -6.87
N PRO A 46 15.64 -2.28 -8.19
CA PRO A 46 15.70 -1.14 -9.10
C PRO A 46 14.85 0.03 -8.61
N ALA A 47 15.35 1.25 -8.76
CA ALA A 47 14.70 2.45 -8.22
C ALA A 47 13.23 2.58 -8.63
N LEU A 48 12.92 2.33 -9.90
CA LEU A 48 11.55 2.40 -10.40
C LEU A 48 10.65 1.39 -9.70
N ARG A 49 11.10 0.16 -9.55
CA ARG A 49 10.31 -0.88 -8.87
C ARG A 49 10.11 -0.55 -7.40
N THR A 50 11.13 -0.05 -6.73
CA THR A 50 11.04 0.38 -5.33
C THR A 50 9.95 1.44 -5.16
N THR A 51 9.93 2.45 -6.03
CA THR A 51 8.90 3.50 -6.02
C THR A 51 7.50 2.93 -6.28
N ARG A 52 7.38 2.01 -7.22
CA ARG A 52 6.11 1.35 -7.55
C ARG A 52 5.58 0.51 -6.39
N LEU A 53 6.44 -0.26 -5.76
CA LEU A 53 6.05 -1.09 -4.62
C LEU A 53 5.60 -0.22 -3.43
N LEU A 54 6.32 0.86 -3.16
CA LEU A 54 5.92 1.78 -2.11
C LEU A 54 4.59 2.48 -2.46
N SER A 55 4.35 2.80 -3.72
CA SER A 55 3.08 3.37 -4.19
C SER A 55 1.91 2.45 -3.89
N ILE A 56 2.05 1.15 -4.16
CA ILE A 56 1.04 0.14 -3.86
C ILE A 56 0.76 0.10 -2.36
N TYR A 57 1.81 0.07 -1.55
CA TYR A 57 1.68 0.06 -0.09
C TYR A 57 0.92 1.30 0.42
N ILE A 58 1.28 2.48 -0.05
CA ILE A 58 0.63 3.74 0.35
C ILE A 58 -0.85 3.74 -0.07
N ALA A 59 -1.16 3.29 -1.27
CA ALA A 59 -2.56 3.20 -1.73
C ALA A 59 -3.40 2.32 -0.80
N ILE A 60 -2.86 1.17 -0.40
CA ILE A 60 -3.53 0.26 0.54
C ILE A 60 -3.71 0.92 1.91
N LYS A 61 -2.66 1.55 2.45
CA LYS A 61 -2.73 2.22 3.76
C LYS A 61 -3.77 3.33 3.76
N LEU A 62 -3.82 4.11 2.70
CA LEU A 62 -4.83 5.17 2.56
C LEU A 62 -6.24 4.60 2.44
N ALA A 63 -6.42 3.50 1.70
CA ALA A 63 -7.72 2.84 1.59
C ALA A 63 -8.21 2.36 2.97
N LEU A 64 -7.34 1.72 3.73
CA LEU A 64 -7.65 1.24 5.07
C LEU A 64 -7.95 2.40 6.02
N LEU A 65 -7.20 3.50 5.91
CA LEU A 65 -7.40 4.69 6.71
C LEU A 65 -8.76 5.34 6.42
N ARG A 66 -9.12 5.51 5.16
CA ARG A 66 -10.41 6.07 4.77
C ARG A 66 -11.58 5.21 5.24
N HIS A 67 -11.48 3.88 5.12
CA HIS A 67 -12.49 2.97 5.62
C HIS A 67 -12.59 3.01 7.16
N SER A 68 -11.46 3.14 7.86
CA SER A 68 -11.48 3.23 9.33
C SER A 68 -12.13 4.53 9.82
N GLU A 69 -12.03 5.61 9.06
CA GLU A 69 -12.71 6.88 9.38
C GLU A 69 -14.23 6.71 9.42
N CYS A 70 -14.79 5.77 8.67
CA CYS A 70 -16.22 5.48 8.68
C CYS A 70 -16.70 4.94 10.03
N ASP A 71 -15.81 4.37 10.84
CA ASP A 71 -16.12 3.83 12.16
C ASP A 71 -16.19 4.93 13.24
N ASN A 72 -15.80 6.17 12.92
CA ASN A 72 -15.65 7.29 13.86
C ASN A 72 -16.85 8.25 13.86
N ALA A 73 -18.06 7.73 13.86
CA ALA A 73 -19.30 8.52 13.98
C ALA A 73 -19.45 9.64 12.92
N LEU A 74 -18.84 9.48 11.75
CA LEU A 74 -19.08 10.37 10.62
C LEU A 74 -20.52 10.22 10.13
N ASN A 75 -21.08 11.28 9.56
CA ASN A 75 -22.41 11.26 8.96
C ASN A 75 -22.46 12.11 7.70
N GLY A 76 -23.57 11.97 6.93
CA GLY A 76 -23.83 12.79 5.75
C GLY A 76 -22.72 12.68 4.69
N GLU A 77 -22.35 13.85 4.14
CA GLU A 77 -21.38 13.92 3.05
C GLU A 77 -20.00 13.40 3.43
N LYS A 78 -19.57 13.61 4.67
CA LYS A 78 -18.25 13.17 5.13
C LYS A 78 -18.15 11.65 5.13
N LEU A 79 -19.19 10.96 5.60
CA LEU A 79 -19.25 9.51 5.59
C LEU A 79 -19.24 8.98 4.16
N THR A 80 -20.09 9.51 3.30
CA THR A 80 -20.16 9.12 1.89
C THR A 80 -18.80 9.31 1.22
N ARG A 81 -18.15 10.44 1.46
CA ARG A 81 -16.84 10.74 0.88
C ARG A 81 -15.78 9.74 1.35
N SER A 82 -15.73 9.42 2.64
CA SER A 82 -14.75 8.46 3.16
C SER A 82 -14.97 7.07 2.59
N VAL A 83 -16.22 6.62 2.44
CA VAL A 83 -16.53 5.34 1.82
C VAL A 83 -16.07 5.30 0.36
N LEU A 84 -16.43 6.32 -0.41
CA LEU A 84 -16.07 6.39 -1.84
C LEU A 84 -14.58 6.50 -2.05
N ASP A 85 -13.89 7.33 -1.27
CA ASP A 85 -12.44 7.46 -1.37
C ASP A 85 -11.73 6.14 -1.02
N GLY A 86 -12.19 5.47 0.04
CA GLY A 86 -11.65 4.17 0.42
C GLY A 86 -11.86 3.11 -0.66
N ASP A 87 -13.05 3.04 -1.23
CA ASP A 87 -13.38 2.11 -2.32
C ASP A 87 -12.56 2.39 -3.57
N TYR A 88 -12.39 3.66 -3.93
CA TYR A 88 -11.55 4.04 -5.06
C TYR A 88 -10.10 3.62 -4.84
N LEU A 89 -9.52 3.93 -3.68
CA LEU A 89 -8.15 3.60 -3.36
C LEU A 89 -7.92 2.08 -3.30
N TYR A 90 -8.92 1.34 -2.85
CA TYR A 90 -8.88 -0.12 -2.83
C TYR A 90 -8.81 -0.69 -4.24
N SER A 91 -9.66 -0.23 -5.14
CA SER A 91 -9.62 -0.61 -6.56
C SER A 91 -8.33 -0.14 -7.22
N PHE A 92 -7.83 1.00 -6.80
CA PHE A 92 -6.63 1.61 -7.33
C PHE A 92 -5.38 0.77 -7.07
N TYR A 93 -5.21 0.24 -5.85
CA TYR A 93 -4.04 -0.60 -5.61
C TYR A 93 -4.07 -1.87 -6.47
N VAL A 94 -5.25 -2.45 -6.67
CA VAL A 94 -5.41 -3.61 -7.56
C VAL A 94 -4.99 -3.25 -8.98
N GLN A 95 -5.45 -2.11 -9.47
CA GLN A 95 -5.09 -1.59 -10.80
C GLN A 95 -3.58 -1.39 -10.92
N LEU A 96 -2.93 -0.82 -9.91
CA LEU A 96 -1.48 -0.62 -9.92
C LEU A 96 -0.73 -1.95 -9.98
N CYS A 97 -1.16 -2.95 -9.20
CA CYS A 97 -0.56 -4.28 -9.25
C CYS A 97 -0.65 -4.90 -10.64
N LEU A 98 -1.80 -4.78 -11.29
CA LEU A 98 -2.00 -5.30 -12.64
C LEU A 98 -1.20 -4.52 -13.67
N GLN A 99 -1.22 -3.20 -13.58
CA GLN A 99 -0.51 -2.31 -14.52
C GLN A 99 1.00 -2.52 -14.48
N TRP A 100 1.55 -2.79 -13.30
CA TRP A 100 2.99 -2.95 -13.10
C TRP A 100 3.44 -4.42 -13.02
N ASN A 101 2.56 -5.35 -13.39
CA ASN A 101 2.83 -6.80 -13.40
C ASN A 101 3.26 -7.35 -12.04
N GLU A 102 2.71 -6.82 -10.96
CA GLU A 102 2.94 -7.32 -9.61
C GLU A 102 1.83 -8.31 -9.19
N HIS A 103 1.59 -9.32 -10.03
CA HIS A 103 0.52 -10.30 -9.83
C HIS A 103 0.75 -11.17 -8.59
N ASP A 104 1.99 -11.60 -8.36
CA ASP A 104 2.34 -12.42 -7.18
C ASP A 104 2.08 -11.65 -5.88
N LEU A 105 2.40 -10.37 -5.88
CA LEU A 105 2.14 -9.50 -4.75
C LEU A 105 0.63 -9.36 -4.50
N LEU A 106 -0.14 -9.14 -5.55
CA LEU A 106 -1.60 -9.02 -5.46
C LEU A 106 -2.24 -10.26 -4.84
N VAL A 107 -1.82 -11.45 -5.30
CA VAL A 107 -2.33 -12.72 -4.78
C VAL A 107 -2.05 -12.86 -3.28
N ARG A 108 -0.93 -12.34 -2.81
CA ARG A 108 -0.55 -12.39 -1.39
C ARG A 108 -1.24 -11.33 -0.55
N LEU A 109 -1.43 -10.15 -1.12
CA LEU A 109 -2.04 -9.01 -0.41
C LEU A 109 -3.54 -9.19 -0.19
N ALA A 110 -4.27 -9.69 -1.17
CA ALA A 110 -5.72 -9.74 -1.13
C ALA A 110 -6.27 -10.44 0.13
N PRO A 111 -5.83 -11.67 0.49
CA PRO A 111 -6.33 -12.31 1.69
C PRO A 111 -5.91 -11.60 2.98
N VAL A 112 -4.72 -10.99 3.02
CA VAL A 112 -4.25 -10.25 4.20
C VAL A 112 -5.10 -9.01 4.43
N ILE A 113 -5.39 -8.25 3.38
CA ILE A 113 -6.24 -7.05 3.47
C ILE A 113 -7.65 -7.43 3.94
N LYS A 114 -8.19 -8.53 3.42
CA LYS A 114 -9.49 -9.05 3.86
C LYS A 114 -9.47 -9.35 5.37
N GLN A 115 -8.43 -10.00 5.85
CA GLN A 115 -8.29 -10.30 7.28
C GLN A 115 -8.17 -9.01 8.14
N ILE A 116 -7.43 -8.03 7.67
CA ILE A 116 -7.32 -6.74 8.35
C ILE A 116 -8.70 -6.10 8.51
N GLN A 117 -9.50 -6.10 7.45
CA GLN A 117 -10.85 -5.53 7.49
C GLN A 117 -11.79 -6.30 8.41
N ILE A 118 -11.74 -7.64 8.40
CA ILE A 118 -12.53 -8.47 9.31
C ILE A 118 -12.15 -8.19 10.76
N ARG A 119 -10.86 -8.15 11.08
CA ARG A 119 -10.37 -7.88 12.44
C ARG A 119 -10.77 -6.49 12.91
N ARG A 120 -10.75 -5.50 12.03
CA ARG A 120 -11.20 -4.15 12.37
C ARG A 120 -12.66 -4.15 12.79
N ILE A 121 -13.53 -4.86 12.07
CA ILE A 121 -14.96 -4.97 12.41
C ILE A 121 -15.14 -5.64 13.76
N GLU A 122 -14.32 -6.63 14.08
CA GLU A 122 -14.32 -7.32 15.37
C GLU A 122 -13.70 -6.50 16.51
N GLY A 123 -13.16 -5.32 16.22
CA GLY A 123 -12.51 -4.46 17.19
C GLY A 123 -11.09 -4.84 17.54
N ALA A 124 -10.48 -5.77 16.81
CA ALA A 124 -9.09 -6.19 17.01
C ALA A 124 -8.14 -5.35 16.16
N SER A 125 -6.94 -5.09 16.71
CA SER A 125 -5.87 -4.44 15.95
C SER A 125 -5.11 -5.46 15.11
N TYR A 126 -4.73 -5.07 13.88
CA TYR A 126 -3.97 -5.93 12.98
C TYR A 126 -2.94 -5.09 12.20
N ASP A 127 -2.36 -4.10 12.89
CA ASP A 127 -1.55 -3.05 12.28
C ASP A 127 -0.29 -3.56 11.58
N ASP A 128 0.32 -4.65 12.11
CA ASP A 128 1.57 -5.18 11.59
C ASP A 128 1.39 -6.20 10.47
N ALA A 129 0.17 -6.66 10.22
CA ALA A 129 -0.08 -7.74 9.25
C ALA A 129 0.30 -7.35 7.82
N LEU A 130 0.05 -6.10 7.44
CA LEU A 130 0.38 -5.63 6.10
C LEU A 130 1.89 -5.58 5.87
N LEU A 131 2.62 -4.99 6.79
CA LEU A 131 4.09 -4.91 6.71
C LEU A 131 4.70 -6.31 6.69
N ARG A 132 4.19 -7.21 7.51
CA ARG A 132 4.66 -8.60 7.56
C ARG A 132 4.45 -9.33 6.23
N CYS A 133 3.32 -9.09 5.57
CA CYS A 133 3.05 -9.66 4.26
C CYS A 133 4.11 -9.21 3.23
N TRP A 134 4.47 -7.93 3.23
CA TRP A 134 5.50 -7.39 2.36
C TRP A 134 6.87 -7.96 2.66
N GLU A 135 7.22 -8.10 3.94
CA GLU A 135 8.49 -8.72 4.33
C GLU A 135 8.60 -10.14 3.78
N LEU A 136 7.57 -10.95 3.94
CA LEU A 136 7.54 -12.32 3.45
C LEU A 136 7.63 -12.38 1.92
N PHE A 137 6.93 -11.48 1.24
CA PHE A 137 6.99 -11.38 -0.23
C PHE A 137 8.41 -11.08 -0.70
N LEU A 138 9.06 -10.09 -0.10
CA LEU A 138 10.41 -9.68 -0.47
C LEU A 138 11.44 -10.77 -0.17
N GLU A 139 11.33 -11.43 0.98
CA GLU A 139 12.19 -12.56 1.35
C GLU A 139 12.07 -13.70 0.35
N MET A 140 10.86 -14.06 -0.05
CA MET A 140 10.63 -15.13 -1.01
C MET A 140 11.18 -14.78 -2.39
N GLU A 141 11.00 -13.55 -2.82
CA GLU A 141 11.52 -13.09 -4.11
C GLU A 141 13.05 -13.11 -4.13
N GLU A 142 13.69 -12.64 -3.06
CA GLU A 142 15.14 -12.71 -2.90
C GLU A 142 15.64 -14.16 -2.91
N GLY A 143 14.95 -15.07 -2.25
CA GLY A 143 15.24 -16.49 -2.25
C GLY A 143 15.18 -17.10 -3.65
N HIS A 144 14.19 -16.72 -4.47
CA HIS A 144 14.09 -17.19 -5.85
C HIS A 144 15.24 -16.69 -6.72
N VAL A 145 15.62 -15.42 -6.58
CA VAL A 145 16.75 -14.83 -7.30
C VAL A 145 18.05 -15.58 -6.95
N ARG A 146 18.31 -15.83 -5.68
CA ARG A 146 19.48 -16.56 -5.23
C ARG A 146 19.53 -17.98 -5.79
N LYS A 147 18.42 -18.68 -5.80
CA LYS A 147 18.33 -20.03 -6.38
C LYS A 147 18.61 -20.02 -7.87
N SER A 148 18.11 -19.03 -8.60
CA SER A 148 18.38 -18.88 -10.04
C SER A 148 19.83 -18.59 -10.32
N CYS A 149 20.52 -17.84 -9.47
CA CYS A 149 21.94 -17.53 -9.62
C CYS A 149 22.86 -18.68 -9.20
N ALA A 150 22.37 -19.66 -8.43
CA ALA A 150 23.14 -20.79 -7.92
C ALA A 150 23.31 -21.91 -8.95
N ILE A 151 22.71 -21.80 -10.13
CA ILE A 151 22.86 -22.73 -11.24
C ILE A 151 24.05 -22.28 -12.11
#